data_8204d9b5b64c6d0d9b0c4aa07eb44767
#
_entry.id   8204d9b5b64c6d0d9b0c4aa07eb44767
#
_cell.length_a   1.000
_cell.length_b   1.000
_cell.length_c   1.000
_cell.angle_alpha   90.00
_cell.angle_beta   90.00
_cell.angle_gamma   90.00
#
_symmetry.space_group_name_H-M   'P 1'
#
loop_
_entity.id
_entity.type
_entity.pdbx_description
1 polymer ?
#
loop_
_entity_poly.entity_id
_entity_poly.type
_entity_poly.pdbx_seq_one_letter_code
_entity_poly.pdbx_strand_id
1 'polypeptide(L)'
;MFNGVSTNGTSDTAIRVGTAGGIESTSYAGACGNIGGSASYSNLSTGFETIQTGLATVVQQGQVVISNISGNIWVANGIMGRSDTNFFGFVAGSKTLSGTLDRIRITTVNGTDAFDAGLVNIMYEG
;
A
#
# COMPACT_ATOMS: atom_id res chain seq x y z
N MET A 1 -4.84 6.74 5.52
CA MET A 1 -5.24 7.87 4.64
C MET A 1 -3.99 8.62 4.23
N PHE A 2 -3.92 8.99 2.97
CA PHE A 2 -2.78 9.66 2.33
C PHE A 2 -3.25 11.00 1.77
N ASN A 3 -2.45 12.03 1.96
CA ASN A 3 -2.71 13.36 1.41
C ASN A 3 -1.42 14.02 0.94
N GLY A 4 -1.25 14.17 -0.37
CA GLY A 4 -0.08 14.78 -0.98
C GLY A 4 1.21 13.96 -0.83
N VAL A 5 1.10 12.65 -0.68
CA VAL A 5 2.26 11.78 -0.39
C VAL A 5 3.06 11.53 -1.65
N SER A 6 4.37 11.76 -1.58
CA SER A 6 5.35 11.46 -2.62
C SER A 6 6.59 10.77 -2.06
N THR A 7 7.41 10.27 -2.95
CA THR A 7 8.71 9.65 -2.62
C THR A 7 9.80 10.20 -3.54
N ASN A 8 11.04 10.10 -3.11
CA ASN A 8 12.21 10.54 -3.89
C ASN A 8 12.66 9.55 -4.97
N GLY A 9 11.95 8.44 -5.14
CA GLY A 9 12.33 7.37 -6.06
C GLY A 9 11.20 6.92 -6.97
N THR A 10 11.41 5.81 -7.65
CA THR A 10 10.49 5.28 -8.68
C THR A 10 9.73 4.02 -8.24
N SER A 11 9.98 3.54 -7.03
CA SER A 11 9.32 2.35 -6.50
C SER A 11 7.91 2.67 -6.00
N ASP A 12 7.00 1.78 -6.26
CA ASP A 12 5.62 1.91 -5.79
C ASP A 12 5.54 1.91 -4.26
N THR A 13 4.57 2.64 -3.72
CA THR A 13 4.30 2.64 -2.29
C THR A 13 3.52 1.40 -1.88
N ALA A 14 3.79 0.91 -0.68
CA ALA A 14 3.17 -0.30 -0.15
C ALA A 14 2.90 -0.19 1.36
N ILE A 15 1.88 -0.91 1.80
CA ILE A 15 1.62 -1.13 3.22
C ILE A 15 1.96 -2.58 3.54
N ARG A 16 2.80 -2.77 4.55
CA ARG A 16 3.15 -4.08 5.10
C ARG A 16 2.64 -4.21 6.51
N VAL A 17 2.18 -5.40 6.83
CA VAL A 17 1.71 -5.76 8.18
C VAL A 17 2.66 -6.77 8.80
N GLY A 18 2.64 -6.88 10.12
CA GLY A 18 3.54 -7.79 10.80
C GLY A 18 3.09 -8.12 12.23
N THR A 19 3.83 -9.02 12.83
CA THR A 19 3.64 -9.53 14.18
C THR A 19 4.69 -8.96 15.13
N ALA A 20 4.65 -9.33 16.39
CA ALA A 20 5.71 -9.00 17.36
C ALA A 20 7.11 -9.47 16.89
N GLY A 21 7.18 -10.49 16.03
CA GLY A 21 8.41 -10.97 15.41
C GLY A 21 8.97 -10.09 14.30
N GLY A 22 8.18 -9.17 13.77
CA GLY A 22 8.63 -8.24 12.72
C GLY A 22 7.60 -8.01 11.61
N ILE A 23 7.98 -7.17 10.66
CA ILE A 23 7.20 -6.94 9.44
C ILE A 23 7.34 -8.17 8.54
N GLU A 24 6.22 -8.62 7.99
CA GLU A 24 6.20 -9.69 7.01
C GLU A 24 6.17 -9.10 5.60
N SER A 25 7.08 -9.55 4.73
CA SER A 25 7.26 -9.03 3.38
C SER A 25 7.07 -10.09 2.29
N THR A 26 6.33 -11.14 2.59
CA THR A 26 6.06 -12.25 1.66
C THR A 26 4.62 -12.72 1.78
N SER A 27 4.15 -13.49 0.79
CA SER A 27 2.86 -14.19 0.83
C SER A 27 1.65 -13.24 0.97
N TYR A 28 1.71 -12.07 0.36
CA TYR A 28 0.53 -11.27 0.09
C TYR A 28 -0.16 -11.82 -1.16
N ALA A 29 -1.47 -11.94 -1.11
CA ALA A 29 -2.30 -12.43 -2.21
C ALA A 29 -3.29 -11.37 -2.65
N GLY A 30 -3.51 -11.28 -3.95
CA GLY A 30 -4.41 -10.30 -4.55
C GLY A 30 -3.76 -9.55 -5.70
N ALA A 31 -4.32 -8.39 -6.01
CA ALA A 31 -3.82 -7.57 -7.11
C ALA A 31 -3.86 -6.09 -6.75
N CYS A 32 -2.98 -5.34 -7.37
CA CYS A 32 -3.04 -3.89 -7.49
C CYS A 32 -3.02 -3.49 -8.95
N GLY A 33 -3.49 -2.31 -9.23
CA GLY A 33 -3.49 -1.79 -10.59
C GLY A 33 -3.79 -0.30 -10.63
N ASN A 34 -3.79 0.21 -11.84
CA ASN A 34 -4.07 1.60 -12.09
C ASN A 34 -4.79 1.81 -13.42
N ILE A 35 -5.48 2.92 -13.52
CA ILE A 35 -6.13 3.41 -14.74
C ILE A 35 -5.73 4.87 -14.93
N GLY A 36 -5.11 5.16 -16.08
CA GLY A 36 -4.71 6.51 -16.45
C GLY A 36 -4.13 6.46 -17.86
N GLY A 37 -4.95 6.71 -18.88
CA GLY A 37 -4.59 6.53 -20.29
C GLY A 37 -4.66 5.06 -20.73
N SER A 38 -3.97 4.16 -20.05
CA SER A 38 -4.09 2.70 -20.20
C SER A 38 -4.16 2.03 -18.84
N ALA A 39 -4.73 0.82 -18.78
CA ALA A 39 -4.76 0.03 -17.56
C ALA A 39 -3.43 -0.73 -17.38
N SER A 40 -2.96 -0.80 -16.14
CA SER A 40 -1.83 -1.62 -15.72
C SER A 40 -2.17 -2.32 -14.41
N TYR A 41 -1.69 -3.52 -14.21
CA TYR A 41 -1.97 -4.31 -13.02
C TYR A 41 -0.86 -5.31 -12.71
N SER A 42 -0.72 -5.68 -11.46
CA SER A 42 0.20 -6.73 -11.00
C SER A 42 -0.37 -7.51 -9.81
N ASN A 43 0.18 -8.69 -9.59
CA ASN A 43 -0.12 -9.46 -8.39
C ASN A 43 0.63 -8.91 -7.19
N LEU A 44 -0.04 -8.87 -6.04
CA LEU A 44 0.61 -8.57 -4.77
C LEU A 44 1.58 -9.71 -4.39
N SER A 45 2.68 -9.35 -3.77
CA SER A 45 3.66 -10.35 -3.29
C SER A 45 4.32 -9.94 -1.97
N THR A 46 4.75 -8.69 -1.85
CA THR A 46 5.57 -8.20 -0.73
C THR A 46 4.86 -7.20 0.18
N GLY A 47 3.65 -6.78 -0.17
CA GLY A 47 2.84 -5.81 0.55
C GLY A 47 1.55 -5.52 -0.18
N PHE A 48 0.69 -4.71 0.41
CA PHE A 48 -0.45 -4.09 -0.25
C PHE A 48 0.05 -2.85 -0.99
N GLU A 49 0.35 -3.00 -2.27
CA GLU A 49 0.84 -1.91 -3.13
C GLU A 49 -0.30 -0.95 -3.43
N THR A 50 -0.07 0.35 -3.22
CA THR A 50 -1.16 1.34 -3.28
C THR A 50 -1.32 1.97 -4.65
N ILE A 51 -0.25 2.16 -5.39
CA ILE A 51 -0.28 2.70 -6.76
C ILE A 51 0.97 2.26 -7.51
N GLN A 52 0.81 1.89 -8.77
CA GLN A 52 1.92 1.58 -9.67
C GLN A 52 2.26 2.81 -10.49
N THR A 53 3.42 3.37 -10.31
CA THR A 53 3.72 4.67 -10.87
C THR A 53 5.05 4.77 -11.59
N GLY A 54 6.09 4.13 -11.07
CA GLY A 54 7.42 4.20 -11.63
C GLY A 54 8.03 5.60 -11.75
N LEU A 55 7.49 6.60 -11.03
CA LEU A 55 7.90 8.01 -11.14
C LEU A 55 8.03 8.66 -9.76
N ALA A 56 9.14 9.36 -9.54
CA ALA A 56 9.38 10.14 -8.32
C ALA A 56 8.49 11.39 -8.18
N THR A 57 7.84 11.82 -9.26
CA THR A 57 6.95 13.00 -9.27
C THR A 57 5.52 12.71 -8.87
N VAL A 58 5.20 11.47 -8.52
CA VAL A 58 3.85 11.06 -8.14
C VAL A 58 3.44 11.65 -6.81
N VAL A 59 2.27 12.27 -6.78
CA VAL A 59 1.64 12.80 -5.57
C VAL A 59 0.32 12.09 -5.31
N GLN A 60 0.25 11.32 -4.24
CA GLN A 60 -0.85 10.39 -3.95
C GLN A 60 -1.85 10.96 -2.95
N GLN A 61 -3.13 10.70 -3.22
CA GLN A 61 -4.28 11.04 -2.38
C GLN A 61 -5.17 9.81 -2.26
N GLY A 62 -5.63 9.45 -1.07
CA GLY A 62 -6.60 8.38 -0.94
C GLY A 62 -6.53 7.63 0.38
N GLN A 63 -7.11 6.45 0.39
CA GLN A 63 -7.10 5.62 1.59
C GLN A 63 -7.01 4.14 1.27
N VAL A 64 -6.47 3.40 2.23
CA VAL A 64 -6.51 1.94 2.27
C VAL A 64 -7.14 1.53 3.60
N VAL A 65 -8.08 0.61 3.54
CA VAL A 65 -8.68 -0.03 4.71
C VAL A 65 -8.13 -1.44 4.83
N ILE A 66 -7.71 -1.82 6.04
CA ILE A 66 -7.23 -3.16 6.35
C ILE A 66 -8.13 -3.70 7.46
N SER A 67 -8.79 -4.83 7.21
CA SER A 67 -9.78 -5.42 8.11
C SER A 67 -9.43 -6.85 8.46
N ASN A 68 -9.62 -7.21 9.72
CA ASN A 68 -9.52 -8.61 10.15
C ASN A 68 -10.78 -9.37 9.74
N ILE A 69 -10.61 -10.56 9.17
CA ILE A 69 -11.72 -11.45 8.86
C ILE A 69 -11.87 -12.52 9.94
N SER A 70 -10.77 -13.17 10.31
CA SER A 70 -10.79 -14.25 11.29
C SER A 70 -9.35 -14.58 11.71
N GLY A 71 -9.09 -14.71 12.98
CA GLY A 71 -7.76 -15.04 13.49
C GLY A 71 -6.70 -14.09 12.96
N ASN A 72 -5.73 -14.62 12.23
CA ASN A 72 -4.61 -13.85 11.66
C ASN A 72 -4.81 -13.49 10.17
N ILE A 73 -6.04 -13.64 9.63
CA ILE A 73 -6.36 -13.34 8.24
C ILE A 73 -6.84 -11.90 8.12
N TRP A 74 -6.14 -11.13 7.31
CA TRP A 74 -6.40 -9.72 7.06
C TRP A 74 -6.65 -9.48 5.58
N VAL A 75 -7.63 -8.65 5.26
CA VAL A 75 -7.89 -8.16 3.90
C VAL A 75 -7.65 -6.68 3.84
N ALA A 76 -7.19 -6.22 2.69
CA ALA A 76 -7.00 -4.82 2.39
C ALA A 76 -7.70 -4.45 1.09
N ASN A 77 -8.27 -3.26 1.06
CA ASN A 77 -8.72 -2.61 -0.16
C ASN A 77 -8.46 -1.12 -0.09
N GLY A 78 -8.27 -0.50 -1.24
CA GLY A 78 -8.03 0.93 -1.28
C GLY A 78 -8.08 1.51 -2.67
N ILE A 79 -8.32 2.82 -2.69
CA ILE A 79 -8.28 3.63 -3.91
C ILE A 79 -7.37 4.81 -3.65
N MET A 80 -6.47 5.06 -4.59
CA MET A 80 -5.54 6.18 -4.59
C MET A 80 -5.71 6.97 -5.88
N GLY A 81 -5.78 8.29 -5.76
CA GLY A 81 -5.72 9.18 -6.89
C GLY A 81 -4.37 9.90 -6.93
N ARG A 82 -3.97 10.37 -8.11
CA ARG A 82 -2.82 11.27 -8.27
C ARG A 82 -3.32 12.69 -8.48
N SER A 83 -2.66 13.67 -7.85
CA SER A 83 -2.96 15.08 -8.07
C SER A 83 -2.10 15.72 -9.17
N ASP A 84 -1.07 15.03 -9.63
CA ASP A 84 -0.18 15.48 -10.71
C ASP A 84 -0.67 15.08 -12.12
N THR A 85 -1.60 14.14 -12.21
CA THR A 85 -2.17 13.67 -13.47
C THR A 85 -3.51 12.94 -13.27
N ASN A 86 -4.25 12.70 -14.34
CA ASN A 86 -5.51 11.93 -14.33
C ASN A 86 -5.22 10.43 -14.20
N PHE A 87 -5.10 9.96 -12.96
CA PHE A 87 -4.67 8.60 -12.69
C PHE A 87 -5.26 8.08 -11.37
N PHE A 88 -5.78 6.86 -11.39
CA PHE A 88 -6.27 6.16 -10.20
C PHE A 88 -5.53 4.84 -10.03
N GLY A 89 -5.12 4.56 -8.79
CA GLY A 89 -4.63 3.25 -8.38
C GLY A 89 -5.63 2.58 -7.45
N PHE A 90 -5.64 1.27 -7.45
CA PHE A 90 -6.46 0.46 -6.55
C PHE A 90 -5.71 -0.79 -6.12
N VAL A 91 -6.01 -1.24 -4.92
CA VAL A 91 -5.47 -2.45 -4.32
C VAL A 91 -6.59 -3.26 -3.70
N ALA A 92 -6.56 -4.57 -3.88
CA ALA A 92 -7.40 -5.51 -3.19
C ALA A 92 -6.63 -6.80 -2.94
N GLY A 93 -6.57 -7.23 -1.67
CA GLY A 93 -5.80 -8.43 -1.37
C GLY A 93 -5.96 -8.89 0.07
N SER A 94 -5.23 -9.93 0.40
CA SER A 94 -5.21 -10.53 1.72
C SER A 94 -3.80 -10.90 2.16
N LYS A 95 -3.65 -11.04 3.47
CA LYS A 95 -2.45 -11.55 4.13
C LYS A 95 -2.84 -12.38 5.34
N THR A 96 -2.34 -13.61 5.40
CA THR A 96 -2.37 -14.39 6.62
C THR A 96 -1.05 -14.17 7.34
N LEU A 97 -1.10 -13.58 8.53
CA LEU A 97 0.06 -13.36 9.38
C LEU A 97 0.44 -14.63 10.12
N SER A 98 1.70 -14.75 10.48
CA SER A 98 2.23 -15.85 11.32
C SER A 98 1.77 -15.79 12.78
N GLY A 99 1.17 -14.67 13.21
CA GLY A 99 0.66 -14.41 14.55
C GLY A 99 -0.25 -13.19 14.58
N THR A 100 -0.57 -12.73 15.78
CA THR A 100 -1.41 -11.54 15.97
C THR A 100 -0.79 -10.30 15.32
N LEU A 101 -1.60 -9.49 14.66
CA LEU A 101 -1.18 -8.20 14.13
C LEU A 101 -0.67 -7.30 15.25
N ASP A 102 0.55 -6.82 15.12
CA ASP A 102 1.22 -5.96 16.09
C ASP A 102 1.70 -4.65 15.47
N ARG A 103 1.98 -4.65 14.17
CA ARG A 103 2.57 -3.49 13.50
C ARG A 103 2.15 -3.34 12.05
N ILE A 104 2.16 -2.10 11.61
CA ILE A 104 1.97 -1.69 10.22
C ILE A 104 3.17 -0.85 9.82
N ARG A 105 3.65 -1.04 8.60
CA ARG A 105 4.69 -0.20 7.99
C ARG A 105 4.17 0.34 6.66
N ILE A 106 4.24 1.65 6.51
CA ILE A 106 4.10 2.32 5.22
C ILE A 106 5.50 2.47 4.65
N THR A 107 5.71 1.97 3.46
CA THR A 107 7.03 1.84 2.83
C THR A 107 6.91 1.91 1.31
N THR A 108 8.03 1.73 0.64
CA THR A 108 8.08 1.46 -0.81
C THR A 108 8.38 -0.02 -1.05
N VAL A 109 8.07 -0.52 -2.23
CA VAL A 109 8.28 -1.94 -2.57
C VAL A 109 9.75 -2.31 -2.45
N ASN A 110 10.66 -1.45 -2.94
CA ASN A 110 12.10 -1.65 -2.81
C ASN A 110 12.64 -1.43 -1.38
N GLY A 111 11.86 -0.75 -0.53
CA GLY A 111 12.24 -0.47 0.87
C GLY A 111 13.35 0.56 1.05
N THR A 112 13.80 1.22 0.00
CA THR A 112 14.92 2.18 0.00
C THR A 112 14.53 3.60 -0.40
N ASP A 113 13.48 3.76 -1.21
CA ASP A 113 12.97 5.07 -1.55
C ASP A 113 12.30 5.70 -0.32
N ALA A 114 12.60 6.97 -0.06
CA ALA A 114 12.11 7.70 1.10
C ALA A 114 10.91 8.56 0.74
N PHE A 115 9.95 8.64 1.67
CA PHE A 115 8.88 9.64 1.59
C PHE A 115 9.48 11.05 1.78
N ASP A 116 9.16 11.96 0.88
CA ASP A 116 9.72 13.32 0.86
C ASP A 116 8.67 14.41 1.00
N ALA A 117 7.38 14.10 0.83
CA ALA A 117 6.30 15.04 1.09
C ALA A 117 5.01 14.34 1.49
N GLY A 118 4.05 15.13 1.99
CA GLY A 118 2.70 14.73 2.30
C GLY A 118 2.47 14.32 3.74
N LEU A 119 1.25 13.89 3.99
CA LEU A 119 0.77 13.46 5.30
C LEU A 119 0.14 12.08 5.21
N VAL A 120 0.40 11.26 6.20
CA VAL A 120 -0.27 9.97 6.38
C VAL A 120 -0.95 9.97 7.75
N ASN A 121 -2.22 9.61 7.77
CA ASN A 121 -2.96 9.38 9.00
C ASN A 121 -3.39 7.90 9.10
N ILE A 122 -3.14 7.29 10.25
CA ILE A 122 -3.55 5.92 10.56
C ILE A 122 -4.60 6.00 11.65
N MET A 123 -5.79 5.47 11.35
CA MET A 123 -6.84 5.25 12.34
C MET A 123 -7.01 3.74 12.53
N TYR A 124 -7.26 3.31 13.75
CA TYR A 124 -7.58 1.93 14.04
C TYR A 124 -8.74 1.86 15.03
N GLU A 125 -9.53 0.80 14.89
CA GLU A 125 -10.60 0.42 15.80
C GLU A 125 -10.31 -0.98 16.31
N GLY A 126 -10.41 -1.16 17.58
CA GLY A 126 -10.17 -2.44 18.27
C GLY A 126 -11.43 -2.98 18.95
#